data_c0e40245f33020dae34b15c43ef733ae
#
_entry.id   c0e40245f33020dae34b15c43ef733ae
#
_cell.length_a   1.000
_cell.length_b   1.000
_cell.length_c   1.000
_cell.angle_alpha   90.00
_cell.angle_beta   90.00
_cell.angle_gamma   90.00
#
_symmetry.space_group_name_H-M   'P 1'
#
loop_
_entity.id
_entity.type
_entity.pdbx_description
1 polymer ?
#
loop_
_entity_poly.entity_id
_entity_poly.type
_entity_poly.pdbx_seq_one_letter_code
_entity_poly.pdbx_strand_id
1 'polypeptide(L)'
;MGRTLSRARWSEYRALLRIAGSQGYAVLSLEAWLDDPARTSAQPRLIVRHDVDQHPASALKMAAIEADAGVLSTWYFRWRTALPGVVETIRSQGHAVGLHYETLTRELLQRGLGPAEAEGMIPHARELLRGELAAFAERFGPVRSACPHGDTRLPGVHNGVLLLGQDWAAYGLRWDANAAMRAHAIDVWLSDRSTAEGRWKDRLDPIDLIIDRRSPILAVVHPNNWVSGLGLWWDRAPLGGKRTGSDTPSIG
;
A
#
# COMPACT_ATOMS: atom_id res chain seq x y z
N MET A 1 4.27 34.09 -2.08
CA MET A 1 4.82 32.87 -2.71
C MET A 1 3.68 32.06 -3.29
N GLY A 2 3.52 32.08 -4.62
CA GLY A 2 2.46 31.34 -5.31
C GLY A 2 2.73 29.84 -5.22
N ARG A 3 1.82 29.09 -4.61
CA ARG A 3 1.86 27.62 -4.64
C ARG A 3 1.58 27.20 -6.09
N THR A 4 2.61 26.72 -6.78
CA THR A 4 2.46 26.11 -8.09
C THR A 4 1.58 24.87 -7.93
N LEU A 5 0.39 24.89 -8.55
CA LEU A 5 -0.51 23.75 -8.57
C LEU A 5 0.17 22.62 -9.35
N SER A 6 0.52 21.54 -8.67
CA SER A 6 1.08 20.37 -9.36
C SER A 6 0.01 19.71 -10.23
N ARG A 7 0.35 19.38 -11.48
CA ARG A 7 -0.53 18.61 -12.37
C ARG A 7 -0.61 17.15 -11.89
N ALA A 8 -1.75 16.51 -12.12
CA ALA A 8 -1.87 15.08 -11.96
C ALA A 8 -0.86 14.34 -12.86
N ARG A 9 -0.20 13.32 -12.32
CA ARG A 9 0.94 12.65 -12.97
C ARG A 9 0.58 11.29 -13.58
N TRP A 10 -0.68 11.10 -13.95
CA TRP A 10 -1.17 9.83 -14.52
C TRP A 10 -0.45 9.42 -15.80
N SER A 11 -0.07 10.40 -16.66
CA SER A 11 0.70 10.13 -17.86
C SER A 11 2.08 9.57 -17.59
N GLU A 12 2.70 9.96 -16.47
CA GLU A 12 4.01 9.47 -16.06
C GLU A 12 3.93 8.04 -15.53
N TYR A 13 2.88 7.72 -14.77
CA TYR A 13 2.66 6.36 -14.32
C TYR A 13 2.42 5.42 -15.52
N ARG A 14 1.62 5.87 -16.50
CA ARG A 14 1.41 5.16 -17.76
C ARG A 14 2.72 4.96 -18.54
N ALA A 15 3.57 5.99 -18.57
CA ALA A 15 4.88 5.91 -19.22
C ALA A 15 5.80 4.90 -18.54
N LEU A 16 5.82 4.87 -17.20
CA LEU A 16 6.60 3.90 -16.42
C LEU A 16 6.24 2.45 -16.80
N LEU A 17 4.95 2.11 -16.77
CA LEU A 17 4.49 0.76 -17.11
C LEU A 17 4.80 0.39 -18.57
N ARG A 18 4.59 1.32 -19.50
CA ARG A 18 4.90 1.12 -20.91
C ARG A 18 6.40 0.90 -21.16
N ILE A 19 7.24 1.70 -20.51
CA ILE A 19 8.70 1.57 -20.63
C ILE A 19 9.16 0.23 -20.04
N ALA A 20 8.67 -0.15 -18.85
CA ALA A 20 8.98 -1.44 -18.28
C ALA A 20 8.64 -2.60 -19.23
N GLY A 21 7.42 -2.61 -19.79
CA GLY A 21 7.01 -3.61 -20.77
C GLY A 21 7.88 -3.61 -22.03
N SER A 22 8.19 -2.42 -22.61
CA SER A 22 9.05 -2.32 -23.81
C SER A 22 10.49 -2.78 -23.56
N GLN A 23 10.97 -2.71 -22.31
CA GLN A 23 12.28 -3.20 -21.89
C GLN A 23 12.23 -4.69 -21.46
N GLY A 24 11.10 -5.38 -21.65
CA GLY A 24 10.95 -6.80 -21.39
C GLY A 24 10.81 -7.16 -19.91
N TYR A 25 10.48 -6.21 -19.03
CA TYR A 25 10.17 -6.48 -17.64
C TYR A 25 8.84 -7.24 -17.53
N ALA A 26 8.80 -8.28 -16.69
CA ALA A 26 7.55 -8.76 -16.16
C ALA A 26 7.11 -7.82 -15.05
N VAL A 27 5.94 -7.17 -15.24
CA VAL A 27 5.33 -6.31 -14.21
C VAL A 27 4.34 -7.15 -13.43
N LEU A 28 4.54 -7.29 -12.12
CA LEU A 28 3.88 -8.31 -11.29
C LEU A 28 3.29 -7.68 -10.01
N SER A 29 2.24 -8.31 -9.48
CA SER A 29 1.85 -8.13 -8.08
C SER A 29 2.89 -8.76 -7.15
N LEU A 30 2.90 -8.35 -5.88
CA LEU A 30 3.78 -8.94 -4.87
C LEU A 30 3.51 -10.43 -4.72
N GLU A 31 2.24 -10.83 -4.67
CA GLU A 31 1.85 -12.23 -4.53
C GLU A 31 2.29 -13.07 -5.73
N ALA A 32 2.09 -12.56 -6.94
CA ALA A 32 2.53 -13.25 -8.15
C ALA A 32 4.05 -13.46 -8.17
N TRP A 33 4.81 -12.45 -7.74
CA TRP A 33 6.26 -12.57 -7.62
C TRP A 33 6.70 -13.55 -6.53
N LEU A 34 6.04 -13.53 -5.36
CA LEU A 34 6.34 -14.44 -4.26
C LEU A 34 5.98 -15.90 -4.58
N ASP A 35 4.95 -16.13 -5.40
CA ASP A 35 4.53 -17.44 -5.87
C ASP A 35 5.34 -17.95 -7.07
N ASP A 36 6.08 -17.09 -7.77
CA ASP A 36 6.81 -17.45 -8.98
C ASP A 36 8.03 -18.34 -8.65
N PRO A 37 8.03 -19.62 -9.02
CA PRO A 37 9.19 -20.49 -8.83
C PRO A 37 10.38 -20.03 -9.68
N ALA A 38 10.13 -19.29 -10.76
CA ALA A 38 11.14 -18.76 -11.69
C ALA A 38 11.56 -17.32 -11.34
N ARG A 39 11.30 -16.82 -10.11
CA ARG A 39 11.69 -15.45 -9.70
C ARG A 39 13.19 -15.16 -9.81
N THR A 40 14.03 -16.18 -9.89
CA THR A 40 15.47 -16.08 -10.16
C THR A 40 15.82 -16.13 -11.65
N SER A 41 14.81 -16.15 -12.54
CA SER A 41 15.04 -16.19 -14.00
C SER A 41 15.73 -14.91 -14.50
N ALA A 42 16.33 -14.99 -15.70
CA ALA A 42 16.98 -13.86 -16.34
C ALA A 42 16.02 -12.74 -16.77
N GLN A 43 14.70 -13.00 -16.83
CA GLN A 43 13.72 -11.96 -17.15
C GLN A 43 13.63 -10.94 -16.01
N PRO A 44 13.85 -9.64 -16.26
CA PRO A 44 13.79 -8.64 -15.22
C PRO A 44 12.36 -8.46 -14.69
N ARG A 45 12.25 -8.08 -13.41
CA ARG A 45 11.00 -7.96 -12.66
C ARG A 45 10.79 -6.54 -12.13
N LEU A 46 9.59 -6.02 -12.36
CA LEU A 46 9.05 -4.83 -11.69
C LEU A 46 7.85 -5.27 -10.85
N ILE A 47 7.98 -5.20 -9.55
CA ILE A 47 6.92 -5.55 -8.61
C ILE A 47 6.20 -4.25 -8.24
N VAL A 48 4.89 -4.19 -8.45
CA VAL A 48 4.09 -3.01 -8.16
C VAL A 48 3.20 -3.25 -6.95
N ARG A 49 3.35 -2.38 -5.96
CA ARG A 49 2.57 -2.34 -4.74
C ARG A 49 2.00 -0.95 -4.51
N HIS A 50 0.72 -0.87 -4.17
CA HIS A 50 0.05 0.36 -3.79
C HIS A 50 -0.30 0.36 -2.31
N ASP A 51 0.03 1.47 -1.64
CA ASP A 51 -0.39 1.75 -0.26
C ASP A 51 -1.43 2.89 -0.31
N VAL A 52 -2.70 2.55 -0.08
CA VAL A 52 -3.81 3.50 -0.18
C VAL A 52 -4.04 4.16 1.18
N ASP A 53 -3.20 5.14 1.48
CA ASP A 53 -3.24 5.87 2.76
C ASP A 53 -4.35 6.89 2.84
N GLN A 54 -4.68 7.50 1.70
CA GLN A 54 -5.65 8.58 1.54
C GLN A 54 -6.28 8.49 0.15
N HIS A 55 -7.39 9.23 -0.05
CA HIS A 55 -8.02 9.41 -1.37
C HIS A 55 -8.29 8.12 -2.15
N PRO A 56 -9.15 7.21 -1.63
CA PRO A 56 -9.40 5.93 -2.28
C PRO A 56 -9.89 6.07 -3.75
N ALA A 57 -10.54 7.17 -4.12
CA ALA A 57 -10.92 7.42 -5.51
C ALA A 57 -9.72 7.51 -6.47
N SER A 58 -8.55 7.94 -5.99
CA SER A 58 -7.34 7.96 -6.82
C SER A 58 -6.82 6.56 -7.12
N ALA A 59 -7.11 5.58 -6.26
CA ALA A 59 -6.78 4.18 -6.50
C ALA A 59 -7.50 3.63 -7.74
N LEU A 60 -8.79 3.94 -7.92
CA LEU A 60 -9.54 3.54 -9.13
C LEU A 60 -8.92 4.08 -10.42
N LYS A 61 -8.43 5.33 -10.39
CA LYS A 61 -7.79 5.93 -11.55
C LYS A 61 -6.49 5.22 -11.91
N MET A 62 -5.72 4.84 -10.92
CA MET A 62 -4.44 4.14 -11.12
C MET A 62 -4.68 2.69 -11.54
N ALA A 63 -5.63 1.99 -10.92
CA ALA A 63 -6.02 0.64 -11.31
C ALA A 63 -6.53 0.57 -12.76
N ALA A 64 -7.28 1.58 -13.22
CA ALA A 64 -7.70 1.66 -14.62
C ALA A 64 -6.49 1.79 -15.58
N ILE A 65 -5.43 2.51 -15.19
CA ILE A 65 -4.19 2.61 -15.99
C ILE A 65 -3.49 1.25 -16.06
N GLU A 66 -3.48 0.50 -14.97
CA GLU A 66 -2.89 -0.83 -14.92
C GLU A 66 -3.69 -1.85 -15.75
N ALA A 67 -5.02 -1.80 -15.66
CA ALA A 67 -5.90 -2.62 -16.49
C ALA A 67 -5.69 -2.34 -17.99
N ASP A 68 -5.60 -1.06 -18.39
CA ASP A 68 -5.27 -0.65 -19.76
C ASP A 68 -3.89 -1.19 -20.22
N ALA A 69 -2.96 -1.35 -19.30
CA ALA A 69 -1.60 -1.87 -19.56
C ALA A 69 -1.51 -3.40 -19.44
N GLY A 70 -2.58 -4.10 -19.04
CA GLY A 70 -2.58 -5.54 -18.78
C GLY A 70 -1.70 -5.93 -17.58
N VAL A 71 -1.56 -5.05 -16.60
CA VAL A 71 -0.71 -5.23 -15.42
C VAL A 71 -1.56 -5.54 -14.20
N LEU A 72 -1.12 -6.51 -13.40
CA LEU A 72 -1.69 -6.81 -12.08
C LEU A 72 -0.71 -6.38 -10.98
N SER A 73 -1.23 -5.79 -9.93
CA SER A 73 -0.50 -5.25 -8.79
C SER A 73 -1.11 -5.67 -7.45
N THR A 74 -0.48 -5.29 -6.35
CA THR A 74 -0.99 -5.50 -5.00
C THR A 74 -1.42 -4.18 -4.39
N TRP A 75 -2.59 -4.17 -3.74
CA TRP A 75 -3.22 -2.99 -3.15
C TRP A 75 -3.47 -3.19 -1.66
N TYR A 76 -2.82 -2.37 -0.81
CA TYR A 76 -3.05 -2.37 0.63
C TYR A 76 -3.89 -1.16 1.03
N PHE A 77 -5.03 -1.43 1.67
CA PHE A 77 -5.97 -0.41 2.14
C PHE A 77 -5.93 -0.32 3.66
N ARG A 78 -5.90 0.89 4.19
CA ARG A 78 -6.24 1.14 5.59
C ARG A 78 -7.75 0.97 5.76
N TRP A 79 -8.23 0.65 6.95
CA TRP A 79 -9.67 0.55 7.19
C TRP A 79 -10.44 1.78 6.71
N ARG A 80 -9.92 2.98 6.97
CA ARG A 80 -10.55 4.24 6.56
C ARG A 80 -10.59 4.47 5.05
N THR A 81 -9.75 3.82 4.29
CA THR A 81 -9.68 3.94 2.83
C THR A 81 -10.27 2.73 2.10
N ALA A 82 -10.58 1.65 2.81
CA ALA A 82 -11.18 0.43 2.27
C ALA A 82 -12.69 0.64 2.01
N LEU A 83 -13.03 1.47 1.03
CA LEU A 83 -14.41 1.67 0.60
C LEU A 83 -14.86 0.48 -0.25
N PRO A 84 -16.02 -0.15 0.04
CA PRO A 84 -16.47 -1.36 -0.66
C PRO A 84 -16.41 -1.25 -2.18
N GLY A 85 -17.03 -0.26 -2.77
CA GLY A 85 -17.05 -0.09 -4.23
C GLY A 85 -15.67 0.13 -4.85
N VAL A 86 -14.68 0.67 -4.09
CA VAL A 86 -13.29 0.82 -4.55
C VAL A 86 -12.56 -0.52 -4.50
N VAL A 87 -12.63 -1.21 -3.37
CA VAL A 87 -11.95 -2.50 -3.17
C VAL A 87 -12.49 -3.57 -4.12
N GLU A 88 -13.82 -3.64 -4.26
CA GLU A 88 -14.50 -4.58 -5.16
C GLU A 88 -14.12 -4.34 -6.63
N THR A 89 -14.08 -3.07 -7.07
CA THR A 89 -13.64 -2.73 -8.42
C THR A 89 -12.22 -3.18 -8.68
N ILE A 90 -11.28 -2.90 -7.77
CA ILE A 90 -9.88 -3.28 -7.91
C ILE A 90 -9.73 -4.81 -7.92
N ARG A 91 -10.44 -5.53 -7.04
CA ARG A 91 -10.46 -7.00 -7.05
C ARG A 91 -11.04 -7.58 -8.34
N SER A 92 -12.14 -7.02 -8.83
CA SER A 92 -12.78 -7.52 -10.06
C SER A 92 -11.88 -7.38 -11.30
N GLN A 93 -10.90 -6.49 -11.25
CA GLN A 93 -9.85 -6.35 -12.27
C GLN A 93 -8.71 -7.37 -12.11
N GLY A 94 -8.74 -8.23 -11.08
CA GLY A 94 -7.76 -9.29 -10.84
C GLY A 94 -6.59 -8.89 -9.95
N HIS A 95 -6.57 -7.66 -9.42
CA HIS A 95 -5.52 -7.23 -8.51
C HIS A 95 -5.60 -7.94 -7.15
N ALA A 96 -4.45 -8.13 -6.51
CA ALA A 96 -4.39 -8.59 -5.12
C ALA A 96 -4.73 -7.44 -4.16
N VAL A 97 -5.47 -7.76 -3.09
CA VAL A 97 -5.86 -6.75 -2.08
C VAL A 97 -5.56 -7.28 -0.68
N GLY A 98 -5.01 -6.42 0.17
CA GLY A 98 -4.71 -6.71 1.56
C GLY A 98 -4.96 -5.52 2.49
N LEU A 99 -4.81 -5.77 3.80
CA LEU A 99 -4.92 -4.74 4.83
C LEU A 99 -3.60 -3.99 4.99
N HIS A 100 -3.65 -2.65 4.95
CA HIS A 100 -2.57 -1.77 5.37
C HIS A 100 -2.77 -1.43 6.85
N TYR A 101 -2.30 -2.31 7.73
CA TYR A 101 -2.64 -2.26 9.14
C TYR A 101 -1.87 -1.17 9.90
N GLU A 102 -2.59 -0.50 10.81
CA GLU A 102 -2.07 0.54 11.71
C GLU A 102 -2.46 0.25 13.18
N THR A 103 -2.68 -1.01 13.48
CA THR A 103 -3.30 -1.50 14.72
C THR A 103 -2.59 -1.00 15.97
N LEU A 104 -1.25 -1.15 16.07
CA LEU A 104 -0.50 -0.72 17.25
C LEU A 104 -0.55 0.79 17.44
N THR A 105 -0.23 1.55 16.38
CA THR A 105 -0.21 3.02 16.47
C THR A 105 -1.59 3.59 16.70
N ARG A 106 -2.63 3.00 16.12
CA ARG A 106 -4.02 3.39 16.34
C ARG A 106 -4.43 3.16 17.80
N GLU A 107 -4.15 1.98 18.37
CA GLU A 107 -4.47 1.67 19.76
C GLU A 107 -3.79 2.61 20.75
N LEU A 108 -2.50 2.87 20.56
CA LEU A 108 -1.77 3.83 21.39
C LEU A 108 -2.43 5.21 21.34
N LEU A 109 -2.70 5.73 20.14
CA LEU A 109 -3.33 7.05 19.97
C LEU A 109 -4.73 7.13 20.56
N GLN A 110 -5.55 6.09 20.41
CA GLN A 110 -6.91 6.06 20.97
C GLN A 110 -6.91 6.06 22.51
N ARG A 111 -5.89 5.46 23.11
CA ARG A 111 -5.74 5.40 24.57
C ARG A 111 -4.95 6.58 25.15
N GLY A 112 -4.47 7.51 24.32
CA GLY A 112 -3.60 8.60 24.75
C GLY A 112 -2.23 8.15 25.25
N LEU A 113 -1.75 6.99 24.77
CA LEU A 113 -0.46 6.41 25.10
C LEU A 113 0.61 6.84 24.09
N GLY A 114 1.87 6.86 24.54
CA GLY A 114 3.02 7.25 23.74
C GLY A 114 3.92 6.08 23.32
N PRO A 115 5.08 6.37 22.72
CA PRO A 115 6.03 5.35 22.32
C PRO A 115 6.58 4.46 23.46
N ALA A 116 6.63 5.00 24.68
CA ALA A 116 7.14 4.27 25.85
C ALA A 116 6.26 3.05 26.21
N GLU A 117 4.96 3.12 25.94
CA GLU A 117 4.00 2.06 26.22
C GLU A 117 3.85 1.05 25.08
N ALA A 118 4.51 1.29 23.93
CA ALA A 118 4.31 0.50 22.73
C ALA A 118 4.64 -0.99 22.91
N GLU A 119 5.73 -1.32 23.59
CA GLU A 119 6.14 -2.70 23.82
C GLU A 119 5.09 -3.48 24.63
N GLY A 120 4.58 -2.89 25.70
CA GLY A 120 3.54 -3.49 26.54
C GLY A 120 2.22 -3.70 25.81
N MET A 121 1.97 -2.93 24.76
CA MET A 121 0.75 -3.05 23.94
C MET A 121 0.82 -4.09 22.82
N ILE A 122 2.00 -4.60 22.48
CA ILE A 122 2.17 -5.56 21.38
C ILE A 122 1.28 -6.80 21.51
N PRO A 123 1.20 -7.50 22.66
CA PRO A 123 0.35 -8.68 22.77
C PRO A 123 -1.12 -8.39 22.48
N HIS A 124 -1.65 -7.32 23.06
CA HIS A 124 -3.02 -6.87 22.83
C HIS A 124 -3.25 -6.48 21.35
N ALA A 125 -2.34 -5.69 20.77
CA ALA A 125 -2.45 -5.26 19.39
C ALA A 125 -2.35 -6.43 18.39
N ARG A 126 -1.65 -7.52 18.72
CA ARG A 126 -1.62 -8.75 17.93
C ARG A 126 -2.97 -9.45 17.87
N GLU A 127 -3.67 -9.54 19.00
CA GLU A 127 -5.02 -10.11 19.03
C GLU A 127 -6.00 -9.27 18.21
N LEU A 128 -5.93 -7.94 18.36
CA LEU A 128 -6.74 -7.03 17.55
C LEU A 128 -6.44 -7.17 16.05
N LEU A 129 -5.16 -7.25 15.66
CA LEU A 129 -4.77 -7.41 14.26
C LEU A 129 -5.33 -8.71 13.67
N ARG A 130 -5.35 -9.81 14.44
CA ARG A 130 -5.95 -11.07 14.00
C ARG A 130 -7.42 -10.89 13.69
N GLY A 131 -8.17 -10.22 14.57
CA GLY A 131 -9.58 -9.90 14.37
C GLY A 131 -9.80 -8.97 13.16
N GLU A 132 -8.93 -7.95 12.99
CA GLU A 132 -9.01 -7.03 11.85
C GLU A 132 -8.78 -7.72 10.50
N LEU A 133 -7.81 -8.61 10.43
CA LEU A 133 -7.54 -9.37 9.21
C LEU A 133 -8.69 -10.31 8.86
N ALA A 134 -9.28 -10.99 9.87
CA ALA A 134 -10.44 -11.83 9.66
C ALA A 134 -11.66 -11.01 9.17
N ALA A 135 -11.96 -9.88 9.82
CA ALA A 135 -13.04 -8.99 9.42
C ALA A 135 -12.82 -8.36 8.03
N PHE A 136 -11.56 -8.03 7.69
CA PHE A 136 -11.23 -7.52 6.37
C PHE A 136 -11.43 -8.60 5.29
N ALA A 137 -11.02 -9.82 5.57
CA ALA A 137 -11.22 -10.95 4.65
C ALA A 137 -12.70 -11.32 4.49
N GLU A 138 -13.49 -11.27 5.55
CA GLU A 138 -14.94 -11.48 5.50
C GLU A 138 -15.62 -10.43 4.61
N ARG A 139 -15.23 -9.17 4.76
CA ARG A 139 -15.87 -8.06 4.05
C ARG A 139 -15.44 -7.94 2.59
N PHE A 140 -14.18 -8.20 2.29
CA PHE A 140 -13.58 -7.91 0.98
C PHE A 140 -13.06 -9.13 0.23
N GLY A 141 -13.23 -10.32 0.81
CA GLY A 141 -12.73 -11.59 0.26
C GLY A 141 -11.30 -11.91 0.72
N PRO A 142 -10.77 -13.08 0.35
CA PRO A 142 -9.53 -13.62 0.89
C PRO A 142 -8.35 -12.66 0.82
N VAL A 143 -7.58 -12.57 1.92
CA VAL A 143 -6.37 -11.77 2.05
C VAL A 143 -5.18 -12.71 2.18
N ARG A 144 -4.20 -12.61 1.29
CA ARG A 144 -3.01 -13.49 1.33
C ARG A 144 -1.81 -12.79 1.95
N SER A 145 -1.79 -11.46 1.93
CA SER A 145 -0.72 -10.66 2.49
C SER A 145 -1.28 -9.41 3.18
N ALA A 146 -0.55 -8.91 4.18
CA ALA A 146 -0.83 -7.65 4.83
C ALA A 146 0.45 -6.82 4.94
N CYS A 147 0.29 -5.51 5.05
CA CYS A 147 1.40 -4.57 5.07
C CYS A 147 1.26 -3.59 6.25
N PRO A 148 2.31 -3.36 7.04
CA PRO A 148 2.26 -2.36 8.10
C PRO A 148 2.28 -0.94 7.53
N HIS A 149 1.37 -0.08 8.02
CA HIS A 149 1.39 1.35 7.77
C HIS A 149 2.49 2.03 8.60
N GLY A 150 3.28 2.90 7.97
CA GLY A 150 4.21 3.79 8.66
C GLY A 150 3.47 5.01 9.22
N ASP A 151 3.50 5.22 10.54
CA ASP A 151 2.77 6.31 11.18
C ASP A 151 3.73 7.33 11.81
N THR A 152 3.78 8.53 11.24
CA THR A 152 4.64 9.61 11.73
C THR A 152 4.14 10.31 12.99
N ARG A 153 2.90 10.02 13.43
CA ARG A 153 2.32 10.59 14.66
C ARG A 153 2.95 10.03 15.93
N LEU A 154 3.50 8.82 15.85
CA LEU A 154 4.23 8.15 16.93
C LEU A 154 5.65 7.76 16.46
N PRO A 155 6.60 8.70 16.46
CA PRO A 155 7.97 8.42 16.03
C PRO A 155 8.59 7.26 16.82
N GLY A 156 9.25 6.34 16.11
CA GLY A 156 9.87 5.16 16.73
C GLY A 156 8.94 3.97 16.96
N VAL A 157 7.61 4.13 16.78
CA VAL A 157 6.65 3.02 16.84
C VAL A 157 6.39 2.48 15.43
N HIS A 158 6.59 1.17 15.25
CA HIS A 158 6.42 0.51 13.96
C HIS A 158 5.36 -0.59 14.02
N ASN A 159 4.27 -0.47 13.26
CA ASN A 159 3.24 -1.51 13.20
C ASN A 159 3.79 -2.88 12.78
N GLY A 160 4.87 -2.91 12.00
CA GLY A 160 5.50 -4.15 11.53
C GLY A 160 5.98 -5.10 12.63
N VAL A 161 6.15 -4.64 13.88
CA VAL A 161 6.51 -5.50 15.01
C VAL A 161 5.43 -6.53 15.35
N LEU A 162 4.19 -6.29 14.92
CA LEU A 162 3.07 -7.17 15.23
C LEU A 162 3.18 -8.54 14.54
N LEU A 163 3.69 -8.58 13.32
CA LEU A 163 3.89 -9.83 12.56
C LEU A 163 5.34 -10.34 12.58
N LEU A 164 6.26 -9.56 13.15
CA LEU A 164 7.65 -9.95 13.25
C LEU A 164 7.82 -11.20 14.11
N GLY A 165 8.42 -12.27 13.55
CA GLY A 165 8.65 -13.53 14.24
C GLY A 165 7.38 -14.33 14.54
N GLN A 166 6.23 -13.97 13.97
CA GLN A 166 4.97 -14.69 14.12
C GLN A 166 4.78 -15.71 12.99
N ASP A 167 4.00 -16.75 13.30
CA ASP A 167 3.41 -17.62 12.28
C ASP A 167 2.28 -16.86 11.56
N TRP A 168 2.51 -16.47 10.34
CA TRP A 168 1.54 -15.68 9.55
C TRP A 168 0.26 -16.45 9.25
N ALA A 169 0.34 -17.80 9.19
CA ALA A 169 -0.85 -18.64 8.97
C ALA A 169 -1.85 -18.50 10.12
N ALA A 170 -1.39 -18.27 11.36
CA ALA A 170 -2.25 -18.00 12.50
C ALA A 170 -3.05 -16.69 12.38
N TYR A 171 -2.68 -15.83 11.44
CA TYR A 171 -3.38 -14.59 11.08
C TYR A 171 -4.16 -14.71 9.76
N GLY A 172 -4.28 -15.92 9.20
CA GLY A 172 -4.89 -16.14 7.89
C GLY A 172 -4.07 -15.62 6.70
N LEU A 173 -2.80 -15.30 6.92
CA LEU A 173 -1.91 -14.75 5.91
C LEU A 173 -0.94 -15.81 5.40
N ARG A 174 -0.52 -15.66 4.14
CA ARG A 174 0.61 -16.38 3.58
C ARG A 174 1.91 -15.59 3.75
N TRP A 175 1.84 -14.24 3.73
CA TRP A 175 3.00 -13.36 3.88
C TRP A 175 2.70 -12.10 4.69
N ASP A 176 3.65 -11.67 5.51
CA ASP A 176 3.86 -10.26 5.80
C ASP A 176 4.62 -9.64 4.63
N ALA A 177 4.02 -8.62 4.00
CA ALA A 177 4.56 -8.03 2.77
C ALA A 177 6.00 -7.53 2.92
N ASN A 178 6.31 -6.85 4.03
CA ASN A 178 7.64 -6.28 4.25
C ASN A 178 8.68 -7.35 4.62
N ALA A 179 8.30 -8.36 5.40
CA ALA A 179 9.19 -9.45 5.77
C ALA A 179 9.50 -10.33 4.56
N ALA A 180 8.49 -10.67 3.76
CA ALA A 180 8.66 -11.46 2.54
C ALA A 180 9.60 -10.76 1.54
N MET A 181 9.46 -9.46 1.34
CA MET A 181 10.31 -8.69 0.45
C MET A 181 11.77 -8.64 0.92
N ARG A 182 12.00 -8.49 2.24
CA ARG A 182 13.36 -8.53 2.81
C ARG A 182 14.03 -9.89 2.65
N ALA A 183 13.25 -10.96 2.76
CA ALA A 183 13.75 -12.33 2.63
C ALA A 183 14.16 -12.72 1.19
N HIS A 184 13.69 -12.00 0.18
CA HIS A 184 13.84 -12.35 -1.22
C HIS A 184 14.72 -11.42 -2.05
N ALA A 185 15.72 -10.80 -1.44
CA ALA A 185 16.78 -10.06 -2.14
C ALA A 185 16.27 -9.12 -3.25
N ILE A 186 15.39 -8.19 -2.92
CA ILE A 186 15.00 -7.08 -3.80
C ILE A 186 16.26 -6.23 -4.06
N ASP A 187 16.60 -6.04 -5.33
CA ASP A 187 17.76 -5.22 -5.73
C ASP A 187 17.50 -3.73 -5.46
N VAL A 188 16.32 -3.24 -5.81
CA VAL A 188 15.95 -1.84 -5.61
C VAL A 188 14.56 -1.73 -4.99
N TRP A 189 14.47 -0.99 -3.89
CA TRP A 189 13.20 -0.63 -3.26
C TRP A 189 12.92 0.85 -3.49
N LEU A 190 11.95 1.14 -4.35
CA LEU A 190 11.47 2.49 -4.63
C LEU A 190 10.24 2.81 -3.79
N SER A 191 10.14 4.05 -3.33
CA SER A 191 8.90 4.59 -2.78
C SER A 191 8.69 6.01 -3.30
N ASP A 192 7.49 6.31 -3.74
CA ASP A 192 7.15 7.63 -4.26
C ASP A 192 7.04 8.70 -3.16
N ARG A 193 7.03 9.96 -3.57
CA ARG A 193 6.87 11.13 -2.70
C ARG A 193 5.79 12.05 -3.22
N SER A 194 5.19 12.80 -2.28
CA SER A 194 4.24 13.88 -2.58
C SER A 194 4.93 15.25 -2.79
N THR A 195 6.24 15.35 -2.58
CA THR A 195 6.97 16.63 -2.53
C THR A 195 7.59 17.03 -3.86
N ALA A 196 7.85 18.35 -4.02
CA ALA A 196 8.45 18.92 -5.23
C ALA A 196 9.94 18.55 -5.46
N GLU A 197 10.60 17.94 -4.48
CA GLU A 197 12.03 17.61 -4.51
C GLU A 197 12.39 16.36 -5.32
N GLY A 198 11.48 15.85 -6.09
CA GLY A 198 11.60 14.59 -6.82
C GLY A 198 10.47 13.65 -6.47
N ARG A 199 10.16 12.75 -7.38
CA ARG A 199 8.98 11.88 -7.31
C ARG A 199 9.21 10.64 -6.49
N TRP A 200 10.45 10.25 -6.35
CA TRP A 200 10.88 9.04 -5.66
C TRP A 200 11.85 9.38 -4.53
N LYS A 201 11.79 8.59 -3.47
CA LYS A 201 12.75 8.67 -2.37
C LYS A 201 14.15 8.39 -2.92
N ASP A 202 15.14 8.94 -2.25
CA ASP A 202 16.57 8.74 -2.55
C ASP A 202 17.00 9.20 -3.94
N ARG A 203 16.19 10.06 -4.58
CA ARG A 203 16.44 10.64 -5.92
C ARG A 203 16.62 9.60 -7.03
N LEU A 204 16.12 8.38 -6.81
CA LEU A 204 16.13 7.33 -7.81
C LEU A 204 15.03 7.59 -8.85
N ASP A 205 15.35 7.41 -10.13
CA ASP A 205 14.35 7.42 -11.20
C ASP A 205 14.08 5.98 -11.62
N PRO A 206 12.83 5.49 -11.55
CA PRO A 206 12.51 4.12 -11.97
C PRO A 206 12.78 3.87 -13.45
N ILE A 207 12.71 4.90 -14.30
CA ILE A 207 12.99 4.74 -15.72
C ILE A 207 14.49 4.49 -15.96
N ASP A 208 15.36 5.23 -15.28
CA ASP A 208 16.80 5.00 -15.35
C ASP A 208 17.15 3.59 -14.86
N LEU A 209 16.57 3.16 -13.75
CA LEU A 209 16.78 1.82 -13.20
C LEU A 209 16.32 0.70 -14.16
N ILE A 210 15.21 0.92 -14.88
CA ILE A 210 14.72 -0.01 -15.90
C ILE A 210 15.65 -0.06 -17.09
N ILE A 211 16.16 1.10 -17.56
CA ILE A 211 17.14 1.18 -18.65
C ILE A 211 18.44 0.48 -18.27
N ASP A 212 18.89 0.65 -17.03
CA ASP A 212 20.09 0.01 -16.47
C ASP A 212 19.86 -1.49 -16.14
N ARG A 213 18.69 -2.03 -16.45
CA ARG A 213 18.35 -3.45 -16.26
C ARG A 213 18.41 -3.93 -14.81
N ARG A 214 18.21 -3.03 -13.83
CA ARG A 214 18.15 -3.38 -12.40
C ARG A 214 16.95 -4.30 -12.12
N SER A 215 17.13 -5.35 -11.35
CA SER A 215 16.07 -6.33 -11.09
C SER A 215 16.41 -7.24 -9.89
N PRO A 216 15.44 -7.59 -9.04
CA PRO A 216 14.04 -7.13 -9.03
C PRO A 216 13.90 -5.69 -8.50
N ILE A 217 13.02 -4.91 -9.09
CA ILE A 217 12.63 -3.59 -8.59
C ILE A 217 11.28 -3.72 -7.88
N LEU A 218 11.18 -3.23 -6.65
CA LEU A 218 9.89 -3.03 -5.98
C LEU A 218 9.53 -1.55 -6.03
N ALA A 219 8.40 -1.23 -6.62
CA ALA A 219 7.82 0.11 -6.61
C ALA A 219 6.64 0.19 -5.63
N VAL A 220 6.83 0.90 -4.52
CA VAL A 220 5.77 1.23 -3.56
C VAL A 220 5.18 2.58 -3.95
N VAL A 221 3.92 2.58 -4.34
CA VAL A 221 3.22 3.71 -4.93
C VAL A 221 2.01 4.09 -4.06
N HIS A 222 1.90 5.37 -3.73
CA HIS A 222 0.76 5.91 -2.99
C HIS A 222 -0.12 6.72 -3.96
N PRO A 223 -1.31 6.24 -4.36
CA PRO A 223 -2.14 6.90 -5.38
C PRO A 223 -2.41 8.38 -5.12
N ASN A 224 -2.52 8.78 -3.84
CA ASN A 224 -2.70 10.18 -3.46
C ASN A 224 -1.51 11.09 -3.83
N ASN A 225 -0.32 10.56 -4.03
CA ASN A 225 0.84 11.35 -4.45
C ASN A 225 0.81 11.71 -5.95
N TRP A 226 -0.12 11.11 -6.70
CA TRP A 226 -0.22 11.26 -8.16
C TRP A 226 -1.37 12.15 -8.62
N VAL A 227 -2.26 12.58 -7.69
CA VAL A 227 -3.32 13.54 -7.98
C VAL A 227 -2.80 14.98 -7.99
N SER A 228 -3.52 15.89 -8.63
CA SER A 228 -3.22 17.32 -8.56
C SER A 228 -3.47 17.87 -7.16
N GLY A 229 -2.76 18.93 -6.78
CA GLY A 229 -2.99 19.62 -5.50
C GLY A 229 -4.42 20.14 -5.32
N LEU A 230 -5.15 20.42 -6.41
CA LEU A 230 -6.58 20.74 -6.39
C LEU A 230 -7.44 19.54 -6.00
N GLY A 231 -7.15 18.34 -6.53
CA GLY A 231 -7.86 17.11 -6.15
C GLY A 231 -7.79 16.84 -4.66
N LEU A 232 -6.61 17.01 -4.06
CA LEU A 232 -6.40 16.86 -2.61
C LEU A 232 -7.22 17.87 -1.77
N TRP A 233 -7.55 19.03 -2.31
CA TRP A 233 -8.29 20.06 -1.60
C TRP A 233 -9.80 19.77 -1.61
N TRP A 234 -10.36 19.34 -2.73
CA TRP A 234 -11.78 18.99 -2.83
C TRP A 234 -12.14 17.78 -1.96
N ASP A 235 -11.26 16.78 -1.85
CA ASP A 235 -11.50 15.62 -1.01
C ASP A 235 -11.35 15.90 0.50
N ARG A 236 -10.78 17.06 0.87
CA ARG A 236 -10.71 17.55 2.27
C ARG A 236 -11.89 18.40 2.67
N ALA A 237 -12.71 18.87 1.73
CA ALA A 237 -13.94 19.54 2.08
C ALA A 237 -14.83 18.55 2.84
N PRO A 238 -15.33 18.88 4.04
CA PRO A 238 -16.27 18.02 4.73
C PRO A 238 -17.46 17.85 3.80
N LEU A 239 -17.76 16.63 3.41
CA LEU A 239 -19.06 16.31 2.86
C LEU A 239 -20.05 16.81 3.91
N GLY A 240 -20.77 17.90 3.59
CA GLY A 240 -21.73 18.55 4.46
C GLY A 240 -22.90 17.60 4.80
N GLY A 241 -22.64 16.67 5.66
CA GLY A 241 -23.59 15.76 6.27
C GLY A 241 -23.37 15.84 7.78
N LYS A 242 -24.34 16.41 8.49
CA LYS A 242 -24.42 16.31 9.94
C LYS A 242 -24.17 14.85 10.30
N ARG A 243 -23.08 14.56 10.99
CA ARG A 243 -22.93 13.28 11.70
C ARG A 243 -24.00 13.23 12.79
N THR A 244 -25.10 12.58 12.48
CA THR A 244 -25.99 12.03 13.50
C THR A 244 -25.55 10.60 13.73
N GLY A 245 -25.13 10.31 14.96
CA GLY A 245 -25.12 8.94 15.47
C GLY A 245 -23.85 8.13 15.22
N SER A 246 -23.22 7.84 16.31
CA SER A 246 -22.35 6.74 16.62
C SER A 246 -22.69 5.44 15.86
N ASP A 247 -21.89 5.10 14.84
CA ASP A 247 -21.80 3.73 14.36
C ASP A 247 -20.34 3.28 14.47
N THR A 248 -19.91 3.10 15.70
CA THR A 248 -18.82 2.18 16.00
C THR A 248 -19.49 0.84 16.27
N PRO A 249 -19.22 -0.24 15.53
CA PRO A 249 -19.65 -1.54 15.96
C PRO A 249 -18.91 -1.86 17.27
N SER A 250 -19.62 -1.87 18.37
CA SER A 250 -19.15 -2.49 19.62
C SER A 250 -19.05 -3.99 19.36
N ILE A 251 -17.83 -4.46 19.28
CA ILE A 251 -17.54 -5.89 19.37
C ILE A 251 -17.70 -6.23 20.85
N GLY A 252 -18.83 -6.90 21.20
CA GLY A 252 -19.03 -7.58 22.48
C GLY A 252 -18.21 -8.84 22.57
#